data_df436015a487b5b4736dbfe31367099d
#
_entry.id   df436015a487b5b4736dbfe31367099d
#
_cell.length_a   1.000
_cell.length_b   1.000
_cell.length_c   1.000
_cell.angle_alpha   90.00
_cell.angle_beta   90.00
_cell.angle_gamma   90.00
#
_symmetry.space_group_name_H-M   'P 1'
#
loop_
_entity.id
_entity.type
_entity.pdbx_description
1 polymer ?
#
loop_
_entity_poly.entity_id
_entity_poly.type
_entity_poly.pdbx_seq_one_letter_code
_entity_poly.pdbx_strand_id
1 'polypeptide(L)'
;ALYMPENNFTPSAAEDLNTFRKMGYTFKSGLKFVKSKYIMMILLSVTLFYGLSSEGYDRLSNAHFLQDTTLPKIGNLQPVTWFGIFGIAGMVLSAIAMQFIAKKLEEEDKNQSGKILLVANIFYISFMLAFALTRNFNLMLVAYLSTSLFRSINDPIFNAWLNNHIDDSARATILSMNGQINALGQIIGGPIIGIIATKFSISIGIACTSLLVTPVL
;
A
#
# COMPACT_ATOMS: atom_id res chain seq x y z
N ALA A 1 -14.19 -26.53 -1.04
CA ALA A 1 -15.28 -26.40 -0.06
C ALA A 1 -15.65 -27.74 0.57
N LEU A 2 -15.55 -28.88 -0.14
CA LEU A 2 -15.98 -30.22 0.35
C LEU A 2 -15.06 -30.83 1.44
N TYR A 3 -13.92 -30.25 1.75
CA TYR A 3 -12.95 -30.78 2.73
C TYR A 3 -12.50 -29.76 3.79
N MET A 4 -13.20 -28.64 3.96
CA MET A 4 -12.92 -27.73 5.08
C MET A 4 -13.65 -28.23 6.34
N PRO A 5 -12.92 -28.69 7.39
CA PRO A 5 -13.57 -29.03 8.65
C PRO A 5 -14.05 -27.75 9.33
N GLU A 6 -15.36 -27.64 9.56
CA GLU A 6 -15.99 -26.50 10.24
C GLU A 6 -16.03 -26.67 11.77
N ASN A 7 -15.24 -27.57 12.31
CA ASN A 7 -15.26 -27.96 13.73
C ASN A 7 -14.94 -26.78 14.70
N ASN A 8 -14.37 -25.67 14.20
CA ASN A 8 -14.02 -24.50 14.99
C ASN A 8 -14.88 -23.27 14.66
N PHE A 9 -15.98 -23.46 13.93
CA PHE A 9 -16.90 -22.35 13.65
C PHE A 9 -17.79 -22.11 14.87
N THR A 10 -17.58 -20.97 15.54
CA THR A 10 -18.50 -20.47 16.57
C THR A 10 -19.41 -19.42 15.94
N PRO A 11 -20.75 -19.67 15.87
CA PRO A 11 -21.69 -18.69 15.35
C PRO A 11 -21.63 -17.37 16.14
N SER A 12 -21.70 -16.23 15.44
CA SER A 12 -21.69 -14.93 16.12
C SER A 12 -23.04 -14.68 16.83
N ALA A 13 -23.01 -13.95 17.95
CA ALA A 13 -24.19 -13.56 18.73
C ALA A 13 -25.27 -12.76 17.94
N ALA A 14 -25.03 -12.49 16.65
CA ALA A 14 -25.93 -11.75 15.78
C ALA A 14 -26.74 -12.65 14.81
N GLU A 15 -26.79 -13.96 15.05
CA GLU A 15 -27.38 -14.93 14.10
C GLU A 15 -28.87 -14.70 13.82
N ASP A 16 -29.62 -14.14 14.77
CA ASP A 16 -31.06 -13.87 14.66
C ASP A 16 -31.43 -12.52 14.02
N LEU A 17 -30.42 -11.72 13.58
CA LEU A 17 -30.68 -10.41 13.02
C LEU A 17 -30.79 -10.45 11.48
N ASN A 18 -31.62 -9.58 10.89
CA ASN A 18 -31.64 -9.35 9.45
C ASN A 18 -30.26 -8.95 8.94
N THR A 19 -29.89 -9.35 7.71
CA THR A 19 -28.56 -9.15 7.10
C THR A 19 -28.01 -7.73 7.27
N PHE A 20 -28.80 -6.68 7.02
CA PHE A 20 -28.38 -5.28 7.21
C PHE A 20 -28.11 -4.93 8.68
N ARG A 21 -28.90 -5.46 9.61
CA ARG A 21 -28.66 -5.26 11.04
C ARG A 21 -27.43 -6.01 11.51
N LYS A 22 -27.16 -7.22 10.99
CA LYS A 22 -25.90 -7.95 11.21
C LYS A 22 -24.69 -7.13 10.77
N MET A 23 -24.73 -6.60 9.54
CA MET A 23 -23.66 -5.75 9.02
C MET A 23 -23.43 -4.52 9.92
N GLY A 24 -24.50 -3.82 10.29
CA GLY A 24 -24.41 -2.67 11.18
C GLY A 24 -23.84 -3.02 12.56
N TYR A 25 -24.27 -4.14 13.15
CA TYR A 25 -23.75 -4.63 14.42
C TYR A 25 -22.26 -4.98 14.34
N THR A 26 -21.86 -5.73 13.31
CA THR A 26 -20.46 -6.13 13.07
C THR A 26 -19.57 -4.91 12.87
N PHE A 27 -20.02 -3.95 12.05
CA PHE A 27 -19.29 -2.70 11.85
C PHE A 27 -19.14 -1.89 13.14
N LYS A 28 -20.23 -1.75 13.92
CA LYS A 28 -20.22 -1.02 15.19
C LYS A 28 -19.32 -1.70 16.22
N SER A 29 -19.30 -3.02 16.27
CA SER A 29 -18.42 -3.82 17.12
C SER A 29 -16.97 -3.64 16.73
N GLY A 30 -16.64 -3.69 15.41
CA GLY A 30 -15.31 -3.41 14.90
C GLY A 30 -14.86 -1.99 15.23
N LEU A 31 -15.73 -0.99 15.05
CA LEU A 31 -15.42 0.41 15.40
C LEU A 31 -15.17 0.59 16.91
N LYS A 32 -15.95 -0.09 17.75
CA LYS A 32 -15.74 -0.09 19.22
C LYS A 32 -14.39 -0.72 19.56
N PHE A 33 -14.03 -1.83 18.93
CA PHE A 33 -12.73 -2.47 19.09
C PHE A 33 -11.58 -1.54 18.68
N VAL A 34 -11.67 -0.92 17.52
CA VAL A 34 -10.67 0.05 17.04
C VAL A 34 -10.48 1.19 18.03
N LYS A 35 -11.59 1.77 18.53
CA LYS A 35 -11.53 2.87 19.52
C LYS A 35 -11.00 2.43 20.88
N SER A 36 -11.10 1.16 21.23
CA SER A 36 -10.59 0.64 22.51
C SER A 36 -9.08 0.41 22.52
N LYS A 37 -8.45 0.30 21.33
CA LYS A 37 -7.02 0.05 21.20
C LYS A 37 -6.38 1.18 20.36
N TYR A 38 -5.62 2.06 21.03
CA TYR A 38 -4.93 3.19 20.37
C TYR A 38 -4.09 2.77 19.17
N ILE A 39 -3.40 1.62 19.27
CA ILE A 39 -2.60 1.06 18.18
C ILE A 39 -3.45 0.79 16.92
N MET A 40 -4.70 0.35 17.06
CA MET A 40 -5.59 0.11 15.92
C MET A 40 -5.95 1.40 15.19
N MET A 41 -6.16 2.49 15.92
CA MET A 41 -6.40 3.80 15.30
C MET A 41 -5.19 4.26 14.49
N ILE A 42 -3.97 4.07 15.02
CA ILE A 42 -2.73 4.39 14.31
C ILE A 42 -2.64 3.55 13.04
N LEU A 43 -2.79 2.22 13.13
CA LEU A 43 -2.65 1.31 11.99
C LEU A 43 -3.66 1.64 10.87
N LEU A 44 -4.91 1.93 11.22
CA LEU A 44 -5.92 2.32 10.22
C LEU A 44 -5.65 3.72 9.64
N SER A 45 -5.07 4.64 10.42
CA SER A 45 -4.62 5.93 9.90
C SER A 45 -3.47 5.76 8.90
N VAL A 46 -2.49 4.92 9.21
CA VAL A 46 -1.41 4.52 8.29
C VAL A 46 -1.99 3.98 6.97
N THR A 47 -2.96 3.09 7.05
CA THR A 47 -3.65 2.56 5.86
C THR A 47 -4.32 3.66 5.03
N LEU A 48 -4.95 4.62 5.68
CA LEU A 48 -5.57 5.76 4.98
C LEU A 48 -4.52 6.56 4.19
N PHE A 49 -3.38 6.87 4.80
CA PHE A 49 -2.31 7.62 4.12
C PHE A 49 -1.67 6.83 2.98
N TYR A 50 -1.49 5.52 3.12
CA TYR A 50 -1.08 4.66 2.01
C TYR A 50 -2.09 4.69 0.87
N GLY A 51 -3.39 4.59 1.18
CA GLY A 51 -4.45 4.71 0.18
C GLY A 51 -4.44 6.07 -0.53
N LEU A 52 -4.34 7.17 0.24
CA LEU A 52 -4.28 8.53 -0.31
C LEU A 52 -3.10 8.71 -1.30
N SER A 53 -1.96 8.09 -1.02
CA SER A 53 -0.76 8.22 -1.83
C SER A 53 -0.74 7.27 -3.03
N SER A 54 -1.25 6.05 -2.90
CA SER A 54 -1.06 5.00 -3.90
C SER A 54 -1.66 5.35 -5.26
N GLU A 55 -2.90 5.82 -5.29
CA GLU A 55 -3.63 6.10 -6.52
C GLU A 55 -2.97 7.22 -7.35
N GLY A 56 -2.47 8.27 -6.69
CA GLY A 56 -1.75 9.35 -7.36
C GLY A 56 -0.49 8.87 -8.04
N TYR A 57 0.33 8.06 -7.34
CA TYR A 57 1.54 7.48 -7.89
C TYR A 57 1.25 6.53 -9.05
N ASP A 58 0.32 5.60 -8.87
CA ASP A 58 0.01 4.55 -9.84
C ASP A 58 -0.50 5.14 -11.18
N ARG A 59 -1.27 6.23 -11.12
CA ARG A 59 -1.77 6.90 -12.33
C ARG A 59 -0.77 7.84 -12.99
N LEU A 60 0.05 8.53 -12.19
CA LEU A 60 0.94 9.56 -12.73
C LEU A 60 2.30 9.00 -13.17
N SER A 61 2.74 7.84 -12.67
CA SER A 61 4.07 7.30 -12.96
C SER A 61 4.33 7.08 -14.45
N ASN A 62 3.40 6.47 -15.18
CA ASN A 62 3.54 6.26 -16.63
C ASN A 62 3.52 7.58 -17.41
N ALA A 63 2.66 8.51 -17.00
CA ALA A 63 2.57 9.83 -17.60
C ALA A 63 3.86 10.64 -17.38
N HIS A 64 4.49 10.51 -16.21
CA HIS A 64 5.77 11.14 -15.90
C HIS A 64 6.90 10.64 -16.81
N PHE A 65 7.00 9.33 -17.04
CA PHE A 65 7.95 8.79 -18.02
C PHE A 65 7.73 9.34 -19.43
N LEU A 66 6.47 9.49 -19.85
CA LEU A 66 6.16 9.95 -21.22
C LEU A 66 6.37 11.45 -21.42
N GLN A 67 6.13 12.25 -20.38
CA GLN A 67 6.17 13.70 -20.50
C GLN A 67 7.53 14.30 -20.15
N ASP A 68 8.21 13.75 -19.14
CA ASP A 68 9.40 14.37 -18.55
C ASP A 68 10.70 13.69 -18.98
N THR A 69 10.64 12.59 -19.78
CA THR A 69 11.81 11.91 -20.30
C THR A 69 11.57 11.35 -21.72
N THR A 70 12.62 10.93 -22.35
CA THR A 70 12.56 10.24 -23.65
C THR A 70 12.86 8.76 -23.46
N LEU A 71 11.89 7.91 -23.78
CA LEU A 71 12.10 6.46 -23.77
C LEU A 71 13.16 6.05 -24.80
N PRO A 72 14.05 5.10 -24.48
CA PRO A 72 15.06 4.62 -25.41
C PRO A 72 14.44 4.04 -26.67
N LYS A 73 14.96 4.42 -27.82
CA LYS A 73 14.52 3.87 -29.11
C LYS A 73 15.23 2.54 -29.37
N ILE A 74 14.58 1.44 -28.99
CA ILE A 74 15.05 0.08 -29.25
C ILE A 74 14.08 -0.58 -30.23
N GLY A 75 14.46 -0.67 -31.48
CA GLY A 75 13.58 -1.17 -32.55
C GLY A 75 12.26 -0.38 -32.63
N ASN A 76 11.14 -1.09 -32.79
CA ASN A 76 9.79 -0.51 -32.85
C ASN A 76 8.99 -0.65 -31.55
N LEU A 77 9.65 -0.69 -30.40
CA LEU A 77 8.97 -0.84 -29.11
C LEU A 77 8.07 0.36 -28.82
N GLN A 78 6.79 0.06 -28.63
CA GLN A 78 5.80 1.06 -28.21
C GLN A 78 5.97 1.38 -26.72
N PRO A 79 5.58 2.58 -26.25
CA PRO A 79 5.65 2.95 -24.83
C PRO A 79 4.97 1.94 -23.89
N VAL A 80 3.86 1.36 -24.28
CA VAL A 80 3.14 0.35 -23.51
C VAL A 80 3.99 -0.90 -23.23
N THR A 81 4.85 -1.28 -24.18
CA THR A 81 5.76 -2.42 -24.02
C THR A 81 6.85 -2.11 -22.97
N TRP A 82 7.35 -0.86 -22.96
CA TRP A 82 8.30 -0.41 -21.94
C TRP A 82 7.70 -0.49 -20.54
N PHE A 83 6.46 -0.04 -20.36
CA PHE A 83 5.79 -0.13 -19.04
C PHE A 83 5.54 -1.58 -18.62
N GLY A 84 5.26 -2.48 -19.58
CA GLY A 84 5.21 -3.92 -19.30
C GLY A 84 6.55 -4.47 -18.82
N ILE A 85 7.66 -4.09 -19.47
CA ILE A 85 9.03 -4.48 -19.06
C ILE A 85 9.35 -3.94 -17.66
N PHE A 86 9.03 -2.67 -17.37
CA PHE A 86 9.26 -2.07 -16.03
C PHE A 86 8.44 -2.79 -14.95
N GLY A 87 7.18 -3.14 -15.26
CA GLY A 87 6.32 -3.91 -14.36
C GLY A 87 6.92 -5.29 -14.03
N ILE A 88 7.34 -6.04 -15.06
CA ILE A 88 7.99 -7.36 -14.89
C ILE A 88 9.29 -7.22 -14.10
N ALA A 89 10.14 -6.25 -14.43
CA ALA A 89 11.39 -6.00 -13.69
C ALA A 89 11.12 -5.68 -12.22
N GLY A 90 10.12 -4.85 -11.93
CA GLY A 90 9.69 -4.54 -10.57
C GLY A 90 9.18 -5.77 -9.82
N MET A 91 8.35 -6.61 -10.45
CA MET A 91 7.86 -7.87 -9.87
C MET A 91 8.99 -8.85 -9.55
N VAL A 92 9.93 -9.05 -10.47
CA VAL A 92 11.08 -9.94 -10.26
C VAL A 92 11.96 -9.44 -9.13
N LEU A 93 12.28 -8.14 -9.13
CA LEU A 93 13.09 -7.51 -8.07
C LEU A 93 12.41 -7.64 -6.70
N SER A 94 11.11 -7.40 -6.64
CA SER A 94 10.30 -7.54 -5.42
C SER A 94 10.25 -8.99 -4.93
N ALA A 95 10.09 -9.97 -5.83
CA ALA A 95 10.07 -11.38 -5.48
C ALA A 95 11.42 -11.84 -4.90
N ILE A 96 12.53 -11.40 -5.49
CA ILE A 96 13.87 -11.70 -4.98
C ILE A 96 14.06 -11.08 -3.59
N ALA A 97 13.73 -9.80 -3.42
CA ALA A 97 13.87 -9.13 -2.13
C ALA A 97 13.02 -9.76 -1.03
N MET A 98 11.79 -10.16 -1.37
CA MET A 98 10.89 -10.82 -0.42
C MET A 98 11.43 -12.15 0.10
N GLN A 99 12.16 -12.93 -0.70
CA GLN A 99 12.79 -14.17 -0.23
C GLN A 99 13.82 -13.91 0.88
N PHE A 100 14.62 -12.83 0.75
CA PHE A 100 15.60 -12.46 1.78
C PHE A 100 14.94 -11.87 3.03
N ILE A 101 13.89 -11.06 2.86
CA ILE A 101 13.20 -10.39 3.97
C ILE A 101 12.33 -11.38 4.74
N ALA A 102 11.60 -12.28 4.06
CA ALA A 102 10.77 -13.29 4.72
C ALA A 102 11.60 -14.14 5.68
N LYS A 103 12.77 -14.60 5.25
CA LYS A 103 13.68 -15.38 6.10
C LYS A 103 14.13 -14.59 7.33
N LYS A 104 14.41 -13.30 7.17
CA LYS A 104 14.81 -12.44 8.27
C LYS A 104 13.67 -12.12 9.24
N LEU A 105 12.43 -11.98 8.74
CA LEU A 105 11.24 -11.75 9.56
C LEU A 105 10.85 -12.97 10.40
N GLU A 106 11.14 -14.20 9.95
CA GLU A 106 10.91 -15.42 10.71
C GLU A 106 11.87 -15.57 11.90
N GLU A 107 13.07 -15.01 11.79
CA GLU A 107 14.13 -15.08 12.81
C GLU A 107 14.04 -13.94 13.84
N GLU A 108 13.27 -12.86 13.60
CA GLU A 108 13.29 -11.63 14.40
C GLU A 108 12.08 -11.50 15.33
N ASP A 109 12.32 -10.83 16.45
CA ASP A 109 11.35 -10.53 17.51
C ASP A 109 10.25 -9.57 17.01
N LYS A 110 9.01 -9.75 17.46
CA LYS A 110 7.80 -8.95 17.07
C LYS A 110 7.98 -7.43 17.19
N ASN A 111 8.93 -6.96 18.02
CA ASN A 111 9.23 -5.55 18.24
C ASN A 111 10.06 -4.90 17.11
N GLN A 112 10.63 -5.67 16.20
CA GLN A 112 11.48 -5.13 15.13
C GLN A 112 10.69 -4.76 13.88
N SER A 113 9.50 -5.30 13.67
CA SER A 113 8.66 -5.01 12.50
C SER A 113 8.41 -3.51 12.30
N GLY A 114 8.18 -2.75 13.38
CA GLY A 114 8.00 -1.30 13.31
C GLY A 114 9.24 -0.55 12.84
N LYS A 115 10.44 -0.96 13.27
CA LYS A 115 11.71 -0.34 12.83
C LYS A 115 12.00 -0.64 11.36
N ILE A 116 11.76 -1.87 10.94
CA ILE A 116 11.94 -2.28 9.53
C ILE A 116 10.97 -1.48 8.65
N LEU A 117 9.71 -1.36 9.07
CA LEU A 117 8.69 -0.60 8.36
C LEU A 117 9.06 0.89 8.26
N LEU A 118 9.58 1.49 9.35
CA LEU A 118 10.05 2.88 9.34
C LEU A 118 11.18 3.08 8.34
N VAL A 119 12.20 2.23 8.36
CA VAL A 119 13.33 2.32 7.43
C VAL A 119 12.86 2.13 5.99
N ALA A 120 12.02 1.12 5.73
CA ALA A 120 11.47 0.86 4.41
C ALA A 120 10.61 2.05 3.91
N ASN A 121 9.83 2.70 4.77
CA ASN A 121 9.06 3.90 4.42
C ASN A 121 9.94 5.11 4.12
N ILE A 122 11.02 5.31 4.86
CA ILE A 122 11.98 6.39 4.56
C ILE A 122 12.54 6.21 3.13
N PHE A 123 12.98 5.00 2.78
CA PHE A 123 13.45 4.72 1.43
C PHE A 123 12.35 4.83 0.38
N TYR A 124 11.14 4.33 0.67
CA TYR A 124 9.98 4.44 -0.21
C TYR A 124 9.68 5.90 -0.56
N ILE A 125 9.58 6.78 0.44
CA ILE A 125 9.33 8.22 0.26
C ILE A 125 10.48 8.87 -0.49
N SER A 126 11.73 8.55 -0.13
CA SER A 126 12.92 9.14 -0.75
C SER A 126 13.03 8.78 -2.23
N PHE A 127 12.80 7.52 -2.60
CA PHE A 127 12.84 7.09 -4.00
C PHE A 127 11.65 7.60 -4.80
N MET A 128 10.46 7.69 -4.19
CA MET A 128 9.30 8.30 -4.84
C MET A 128 9.53 9.80 -5.11
N LEU A 129 10.15 10.52 -4.17
CA LEU A 129 10.51 11.91 -4.35
C LEU A 129 11.63 12.08 -5.41
N ALA A 130 12.66 11.22 -5.38
CA ALA A 130 13.69 11.20 -6.40
C ALA A 130 13.12 10.92 -7.80
N PHE A 131 12.15 9.99 -7.91
CA PHE A 131 11.41 9.72 -9.13
C PHE A 131 10.67 10.97 -9.63
N ALA A 132 9.99 11.69 -8.75
CA ALA A 132 9.25 12.90 -9.10
C ALA A 132 10.15 14.03 -9.62
N LEU A 133 11.37 14.16 -9.08
CA LEU A 133 12.26 15.30 -9.36
C LEU A 133 13.23 15.07 -10.51
N THR A 134 13.48 13.83 -10.90
CA THR A 134 14.45 13.52 -11.96
C THR A 134 13.82 13.55 -13.35
N ARG A 135 14.62 13.95 -14.34
CA ARG A 135 14.27 13.92 -15.77
C ARG A 135 15.20 13.01 -16.59
N ASN A 136 16.18 12.43 -15.94
CA ASN A 136 17.08 11.49 -16.57
C ASN A 136 16.45 10.09 -16.57
N PHE A 137 16.29 9.48 -17.74
CA PHE A 137 15.63 8.18 -17.90
C PHE A 137 16.19 7.10 -16.97
N ASN A 138 17.53 6.96 -16.89
CA ASN A 138 18.15 5.91 -16.09
C ASN A 138 17.92 6.12 -14.59
N LEU A 139 18.05 7.36 -14.12
CA LEU A 139 17.78 7.69 -12.72
C LEU A 139 16.28 7.53 -12.39
N MET A 140 15.41 7.93 -13.32
CA MET A 140 13.95 7.77 -13.19
C MET A 140 13.57 6.29 -13.10
N LEU A 141 14.17 5.43 -13.94
CA LEU A 141 13.94 3.99 -13.91
C LEU A 141 14.42 3.36 -12.59
N VAL A 142 15.62 3.70 -12.14
CA VAL A 142 16.16 3.22 -10.86
C VAL A 142 15.26 3.67 -9.70
N ALA A 143 14.86 4.93 -9.67
CA ALA A 143 13.96 5.45 -8.64
C ALA A 143 12.58 4.77 -8.65
N TYR A 144 12.02 4.55 -9.85
CA TYR A 144 10.76 3.83 -10.03
C TYR A 144 10.82 2.39 -9.51
N LEU A 145 11.86 1.64 -9.93
CA LEU A 145 12.03 0.25 -9.50
C LEU A 145 12.29 0.15 -7.99
N SER A 146 13.07 1.09 -7.43
CA SER A 146 13.31 1.16 -5.99
C SER A 146 12.02 1.50 -5.22
N THR A 147 11.20 2.43 -5.72
CA THR A 147 9.89 2.74 -5.13
C THR A 147 8.99 1.50 -5.12
N SER A 148 8.91 0.78 -6.24
CA SER A 148 8.15 -0.46 -6.36
C SER A 148 8.64 -1.54 -5.37
N LEU A 149 9.95 -1.68 -5.24
CA LEU A 149 10.59 -2.62 -4.32
C LEU A 149 10.20 -2.33 -2.88
N PHE A 150 10.41 -1.09 -2.41
CA PHE A 150 10.11 -0.75 -1.01
C PHE A 150 8.61 -0.79 -0.70
N ARG A 151 7.75 -0.44 -1.65
CA ARG A 151 6.30 -0.64 -1.52
C ARG A 151 5.95 -2.11 -1.32
N SER A 152 6.53 -3.01 -2.14
CA SER A 152 6.29 -4.45 -2.04
C SER A 152 6.81 -5.07 -0.74
N ILE A 153 7.81 -4.47 -0.12
CA ILE A 153 8.33 -4.86 1.20
C ILE A 153 7.40 -4.40 2.31
N ASN A 154 6.87 -3.17 2.21
CA ASN A 154 6.02 -2.58 3.24
C ASN A 154 4.72 -3.35 3.44
N ASP A 155 4.06 -3.77 2.36
CA ASP A 155 2.74 -4.39 2.41
C ASP A 155 2.68 -5.66 3.31
N PRO A 156 3.53 -6.68 3.15
CA PRO A 156 3.49 -7.87 4.00
C PRO A 156 3.92 -7.60 5.44
N ILE A 157 4.88 -6.69 5.66
CA ILE A 157 5.33 -6.33 7.02
C ILE A 157 4.21 -5.60 7.76
N PHE A 158 3.56 -4.65 7.10
CA PHE A 158 2.42 -3.93 7.67
C PHE A 158 1.26 -4.87 7.98
N ASN A 159 0.91 -5.78 7.06
CA ASN A 159 -0.15 -6.75 7.27
C ASN A 159 0.18 -7.73 8.41
N ALA A 160 1.41 -8.19 8.52
CA ALA A 160 1.85 -9.01 9.65
C ALA A 160 1.74 -8.24 10.97
N TRP A 161 2.18 -6.98 10.99
CA TRP A 161 2.10 -6.13 12.17
C TRP A 161 0.64 -5.84 12.57
N LEU A 162 -0.23 -5.54 11.60
CA LEU A 162 -1.67 -5.38 11.81
C LEU A 162 -2.28 -6.65 12.42
N ASN A 163 -2.02 -7.82 11.81
CA ASN A 163 -2.55 -9.10 12.27
C ASN A 163 -2.12 -9.46 13.70
N ASN A 164 -0.91 -9.09 14.10
CA ASN A 164 -0.41 -9.35 15.45
C ASN A 164 -1.13 -8.56 16.56
N HIS A 165 -1.86 -7.50 16.19
CA HIS A 165 -2.59 -6.64 17.13
C HIS A 165 -4.11 -6.87 17.11
N ILE A 166 -4.59 -7.79 16.29
CA ILE A 166 -6.01 -8.10 16.17
C ILE A 166 -6.33 -9.39 16.93
N ASP A 167 -7.38 -9.36 17.76
CA ASP A 167 -7.91 -10.55 18.39
C ASP A 167 -8.65 -11.41 17.36
N ASP A 168 -8.60 -12.74 17.48
CA ASP A 168 -9.18 -13.67 16.50
C ASP A 168 -10.66 -13.41 16.25
N SER A 169 -11.42 -13.04 17.29
CA SER A 169 -12.85 -12.73 17.21
C SER A 169 -13.19 -11.51 16.34
N ALA A 170 -12.26 -10.56 16.18
CA ALA A 170 -12.45 -9.32 15.43
C ALA A 170 -11.70 -9.31 14.08
N ARG A 171 -10.88 -10.33 13.80
CA ARG A 171 -9.93 -10.36 12.68
C ARG A 171 -10.59 -10.07 11.32
N ALA A 172 -11.62 -10.81 10.96
CA ALA A 172 -12.30 -10.63 9.67
C ALA A 172 -12.87 -9.22 9.52
N THR A 173 -13.47 -8.67 10.58
CA THR A 173 -14.05 -7.32 10.57
C THR A 173 -12.97 -6.25 10.42
N ILE A 174 -11.87 -6.34 11.16
CA ILE A 174 -10.78 -5.35 11.10
C ILE A 174 -10.06 -5.39 9.76
N LEU A 175 -9.80 -6.57 9.21
CA LEU A 175 -9.20 -6.70 7.87
C LEU A 175 -10.12 -6.11 6.78
N SER A 176 -11.42 -6.33 6.88
CA SER A 176 -12.40 -5.69 5.98
C SER A 176 -12.40 -4.16 6.13
N MET A 177 -12.37 -3.64 7.35
CA MET A 177 -12.27 -2.20 7.62
C MET A 177 -10.96 -1.61 7.07
N ASN A 178 -9.84 -2.32 7.22
CA ASN A 178 -8.55 -1.93 6.66
C ASN A 178 -8.63 -1.77 5.13
N GLY A 179 -9.19 -2.75 4.43
CA GLY A 179 -9.41 -2.67 2.98
C GLY A 179 -10.31 -1.51 2.57
N GLN A 180 -11.41 -1.26 3.31
CA GLN A 180 -12.31 -0.14 3.04
C GLN A 180 -11.66 1.22 3.26
N ILE A 181 -10.86 1.38 4.31
CA ILE A 181 -10.13 2.61 4.61
C ILE A 181 -9.08 2.88 3.54
N ASN A 182 -8.36 1.85 3.08
CA ASN A 182 -7.44 1.96 1.96
C ASN A 182 -8.17 2.45 0.69
N ALA A 183 -9.29 1.83 0.34
CA ALA A 183 -10.11 2.23 -0.81
C ALA A 183 -10.63 3.67 -0.69
N LEU A 184 -11.08 4.09 0.50
CA LEU A 184 -11.46 5.48 0.75
C LEU A 184 -10.30 6.44 0.53
N GLY A 185 -9.09 6.08 1.00
CA GLY A 185 -7.89 6.84 0.73
C GLY A 185 -7.65 7.02 -0.77
N GLN A 186 -7.75 5.97 -1.55
CA GLN A 186 -7.59 5.99 -3.02
C GLN A 186 -8.63 6.88 -3.71
N ILE A 187 -9.92 6.73 -3.32
CA ILE A 187 -11.03 7.53 -3.88
C ILE A 187 -10.82 9.03 -3.61
N ILE A 188 -10.28 9.40 -2.47
CA ILE A 188 -10.02 10.80 -2.11
C ILE A 188 -8.71 11.30 -2.71
N GLY A 189 -7.64 10.51 -2.58
CA GLY A 189 -6.29 10.88 -2.99
C GLY A 189 -6.13 11.05 -4.50
N GLY A 190 -6.69 10.13 -5.29
CA GLY A 190 -6.60 10.18 -6.75
C GLY A 190 -7.06 11.50 -7.36
N PRO A 191 -8.29 11.97 -7.12
CA PRO A 191 -8.75 13.24 -7.64
C PRO A 191 -7.95 14.46 -7.14
N ILE A 192 -7.55 14.48 -5.86
CA ILE A 192 -6.76 15.58 -5.30
C ILE A 192 -5.41 15.68 -6.01
N ILE A 193 -4.69 14.57 -6.11
CA ILE A 193 -3.40 14.52 -6.80
C ILE A 193 -3.56 14.79 -8.29
N GLY A 194 -4.62 14.30 -8.93
CA GLY A 194 -4.93 14.58 -10.33
C GLY A 194 -5.13 16.08 -10.59
N ILE A 195 -5.85 16.78 -9.71
CA ILE A 195 -6.03 18.25 -9.80
C ILE A 195 -4.67 18.97 -9.64
N ILE A 196 -3.83 18.53 -8.71
CA ILE A 196 -2.51 19.15 -8.52
C ILE A 196 -1.64 18.91 -9.77
N ALA A 197 -1.63 17.70 -10.29
CA ALA A 197 -0.87 17.36 -11.50
C ALA A 197 -1.30 18.17 -12.73
N THR A 198 -2.61 18.38 -12.91
CA THR A 198 -3.14 19.16 -14.04
C THR A 198 -2.92 20.66 -13.89
N LYS A 199 -2.99 21.20 -12.67
CA LYS A 199 -2.81 22.64 -12.42
C LYS A 199 -1.35 23.08 -12.39
N PHE A 200 -0.45 22.22 -11.94
CA PHE A 200 0.98 22.54 -11.77
C PHE A 200 1.85 21.69 -12.70
N SER A 201 2.09 20.43 -12.34
CA SER A 201 2.82 19.46 -13.16
C SER A 201 2.66 18.06 -12.61
N ILE A 202 2.94 17.04 -13.45
CA ILE A 202 2.98 15.64 -13.03
C ILE A 202 4.03 15.43 -11.94
N SER A 203 5.23 16.00 -12.08
CA SER A 203 6.31 15.95 -11.09
C SER A 203 5.84 16.47 -9.72
N ILE A 204 5.15 17.61 -9.66
CA ILE A 204 4.61 18.16 -8.42
C ILE A 204 3.52 17.25 -7.85
N GLY A 205 2.65 16.69 -8.69
CA GLY A 205 1.65 15.71 -8.26
C GLY A 205 2.28 14.50 -7.56
N ILE A 206 3.32 13.91 -8.16
CA ILE A 206 4.05 12.76 -7.57
C ILE A 206 4.81 13.18 -6.30
N ALA A 207 5.42 14.36 -6.28
CA ALA A 207 6.08 14.88 -5.07
C ALA A 207 5.09 15.08 -3.92
N CYS A 208 3.89 15.62 -4.18
CA CYS A 208 2.82 15.70 -3.18
C CYS A 208 2.38 14.30 -2.71
N THR A 209 2.32 13.33 -3.62
CA THR A 209 2.02 11.93 -3.27
C THR A 209 3.06 11.37 -2.29
N SER A 210 4.36 11.64 -2.50
CA SER A 210 5.41 11.20 -1.57
C SER A 210 5.26 11.84 -0.18
N LEU A 211 4.87 13.12 -0.13
CA LEU A 211 4.63 13.83 1.13
C LEU A 211 3.40 13.30 1.90
N LEU A 212 2.39 12.76 1.21
CA LEU A 212 1.24 12.14 1.86
C LEU A 212 1.60 10.87 2.65
N VAL A 213 2.73 10.24 2.36
CA VAL A 213 3.21 9.09 3.13
C VAL A 213 3.99 9.51 4.39
N THR A 214 4.47 10.75 4.49
CA THR A 214 5.30 11.17 5.65
C THR A 214 4.65 10.99 7.02
N PRO A 215 3.30 11.13 7.21
CA PRO A 215 2.68 10.85 8.51
C PRO A 215 2.76 9.38 8.95
N VAL A 216 3.22 8.48 8.06
CA VAL A 216 3.40 7.05 8.36
C VAL A 216 4.75 6.78 9.07
N LEU A 217 5.68 7.75 9.08
CA LEU A 217 6.97 7.67 9.77
C LEU A 217 6.79 7.86 11.26
#